data_9b53bed1c5ec211ad94c7d4ef7d235be
#
_entry.id   9b53bed1c5ec211ad94c7d4ef7d235be
#
_cell.length_a   1.000
_cell.length_b   1.000
_cell.length_c   1.000
_cell.angle_alpha   90.00
_cell.angle_beta   90.00
_cell.angle_gamma   90.00
#
_symmetry.space_group_name_H-M   'P 1'
#
loop_
_entity.id
_entity.type
_entity.pdbx_description
1 polymer ?
#
loop_
_entity_poly.entity_id
_entity_poly.type
_entity_poly.pdbx_seq_one_letter_code
_entity_poly.pdbx_strand_id
1 'polypeptide(L)'
;MSSQPWMNQTIVQWTQRLLDSYRHWVGAELLERIGDPELQAYALFESPLVVVSHGTQTDPILNYGNRMALTLWDMTWEQLIGTPSRLTAEPVNRAEREWMLEQARVRGYLDTYRGVRISRSGRRFLVEGAVIWNVLDAGRQQIGQAATFAHWTWLP
;
A
#
# COMPACT_ATOMS: atom_id res chain seq x y z
N MET A 1 24.15 -0.52 12.04
CA MET A 1 23.40 -1.11 10.92
C MET A 1 21.92 -1.18 11.30
N SER A 2 21.08 -0.58 10.51
CA SER A 2 19.64 -0.62 10.78
C SER A 2 19.08 -1.98 10.41
N SER A 3 18.15 -2.48 11.23
CA SER A 3 17.41 -3.70 10.89
C SER A 3 16.47 -3.41 9.72
N GLN A 4 16.15 -4.44 8.96
CA GLN A 4 15.17 -4.32 7.88
C GLN A 4 13.77 -4.14 8.50
N PRO A 5 12.90 -3.31 7.87
CA PRO A 5 11.56 -3.06 8.42
C PRO A 5 10.76 -4.34 8.66
N TRP A 6 10.87 -5.31 7.74
CA TRP A 6 10.12 -6.56 7.83
C TRP A 6 10.55 -7.45 9.02
N MET A 7 11.65 -7.12 9.69
CA MET A 7 12.09 -7.81 10.91
C MET A 7 11.38 -7.32 12.17
N ASN A 8 10.73 -6.17 12.11
CA ASN A 8 10.01 -5.59 13.24
C ASN A 8 8.69 -6.32 13.44
N GLN A 9 8.39 -6.74 14.67
CA GLN A 9 7.18 -7.52 14.96
C GLN A 9 5.89 -6.77 14.63
N THR A 10 5.86 -5.45 14.80
CA THR A 10 4.71 -4.64 14.39
C THR A 10 4.47 -4.75 12.89
N ILE A 11 5.54 -4.75 12.10
CA ILE A 11 5.45 -4.85 10.63
C ILE A 11 5.11 -6.28 10.22
N VAL A 12 5.64 -7.30 10.91
CA VAL A 12 5.25 -8.69 10.68
C VAL A 12 3.75 -8.85 10.88
N GLN A 13 3.21 -8.29 11.97
CA GLN A 13 1.79 -8.35 12.27
C GLN A 13 0.96 -7.58 11.24
N TRP A 14 1.42 -6.38 10.86
CA TRP A 14 0.75 -5.58 9.83
C TRP A 14 0.72 -6.32 8.50
N THR A 15 1.81 -6.99 8.13
CA THR A 15 1.85 -7.82 6.92
C THR A 15 0.76 -8.89 6.95
N GLN A 16 0.57 -9.57 8.08
CA GLN A 16 -0.51 -10.56 8.19
C GLN A 16 -1.89 -9.91 7.96
N ARG A 17 -2.10 -8.71 8.50
CA ARG A 17 -3.35 -7.96 8.28
C ARG A 17 -3.54 -7.61 6.79
N LEU A 18 -2.48 -7.17 6.14
CA LEU A 18 -2.51 -6.88 4.70
C LEU A 18 -2.91 -8.11 3.89
N LEU A 19 -2.25 -9.24 4.14
CA LEU A 19 -2.47 -10.47 3.38
C LEU A 19 -3.83 -11.10 3.66
N ASP A 20 -4.24 -11.15 4.93
CA ASP A 20 -5.54 -11.69 5.32
C ASP A 20 -6.68 -10.87 4.75
N SER A 21 -6.57 -9.53 4.81
CA SER A 21 -7.60 -8.63 4.31
C SER A 21 -7.72 -8.70 2.79
N TYR A 22 -6.61 -8.79 2.09
CA TYR A 22 -6.61 -8.95 0.64
C TYR A 22 -7.37 -10.22 0.25
N ARG A 23 -7.02 -11.35 0.88
CA ARG A 23 -7.71 -12.63 0.64
C ARG A 23 -9.20 -12.54 0.94
N HIS A 24 -9.56 -11.86 2.02
CA HIS A 24 -10.96 -11.69 2.43
C HIS A 24 -11.78 -10.98 1.34
N TRP A 25 -11.26 -9.88 0.80
CA TRP A 25 -11.99 -9.07 -0.17
C TRP A 25 -11.91 -9.62 -1.60
N VAL A 26 -10.73 -10.04 -2.02
CA VAL A 26 -10.48 -10.40 -3.41
C VAL A 26 -10.74 -11.87 -3.69
N GLY A 27 -10.65 -12.72 -2.67
CA GLY A 27 -10.88 -14.15 -2.81
C GLY A 27 -9.68 -14.94 -3.31
N ALA A 28 -8.50 -14.31 -3.34
CA ALA A 28 -7.24 -14.94 -3.76
C ALA A 28 -6.13 -14.40 -2.88
N GLU A 29 -5.01 -15.12 -2.81
CA GLU A 29 -3.83 -14.66 -2.09
C GLU A 29 -3.10 -13.57 -2.90
N LEU A 30 -2.61 -12.53 -2.21
CA LEU A 30 -1.80 -11.50 -2.84
C LEU A 30 -0.47 -12.08 -3.34
N LEU A 31 0.11 -12.97 -2.56
CA LEU A 31 1.30 -13.73 -2.92
C LEU A 31 1.21 -15.12 -2.27
N GLU A 32 2.03 -16.05 -2.73
CA GLU A 32 2.09 -17.37 -2.14
C GLU A 32 2.63 -17.27 -0.70
N ARG A 33 1.83 -17.74 0.25
CA ARG A 33 2.18 -17.63 1.69
C ARG A 33 2.91 -18.88 2.13
N ILE A 34 4.25 -18.80 2.11
CA ILE A 34 5.13 -19.89 2.49
C ILE A 34 5.85 -19.54 3.78
N GLY A 35 5.87 -20.50 4.71
CA GLY A 35 6.59 -20.36 5.96
C GLY A 35 5.81 -19.61 7.02
N ASP A 36 6.52 -19.17 8.05
CA ASP A 36 5.95 -18.46 9.17
C ASP A 36 5.68 -16.98 8.83
N PRO A 37 5.03 -16.23 9.74
CA PRO A 37 4.74 -14.81 9.48
C PRO A 37 5.97 -13.96 9.15
N GLU A 38 7.12 -14.24 9.76
CA GLU A 38 8.36 -13.49 9.47
C GLU A 38 8.84 -13.73 8.05
N LEU A 39 8.77 -14.97 7.56
CA LEU A 39 9.10 -15.28 6.17
C LEU A 39 8.12 -14.63 5.20
N GLN A 40 6.85 -14.57 5.54
CA GLN A 40 5.83 -13.91 4.73
C GLN A 40 6.06 -12.40 4.70
N ALA A 41 6.46 -11.80 5.81
CA ALA A 41 6.80 -10.38 5.86
C ALA A 41 8.00 -10.08 4.96
N TYR A 42 9.02 -10.92 4.98
CA TYR A 42 10.17 -10.81 4.07
C TYR A 42 9.71 -10.93 2.61
N ALA A 43 8.90 -11.94 2.30
CA ALA A 43 8.44 -12.19 0.94
C ALA A 43 7.64 -10.99 0.38
N LEU A 44 6.76 -10.39 1.18
CA LEU A 44 6.01 -9.22 0.75
C LEU A 44 6.91 -8.01 0.56
N PHE A 45 7.85 -7.79 1.49
CA PHE A 45 8.76 -6.65 1.39
C PHE A 45 9.63 -6.74 0.15
N GLU A 46 10.09 -7.93 -0.22
CA GLU A 46 10.95 -8.15 -1.39
C GLU A 46 10.18 -8.49 -2.67
N SER A 47 8.85 -8.48 -2.63
CA SER A 47 8.01 -8.78 -3.80
C SER A 47 8.22 -7.76 -4.92
N PRO A 48 8.15 -8.20 -6.19
CA PRO A 48 8.17 -7.27 -7.33
C PRO A 48 6.89 -6.42 -7.45
N LEU A 49 5.82 -6.79 -6.73
CA LEU A 49 4.63 -5.96 -6.65
C LEU A 49 4.93 -4.72 -5.81
N VAL A 50 4.28 -3.60 -6.17
CA VAL A 50 4.25 -2.44 -5.29
C VAL A 50 3.14 -2.65 -4.27
N VAL A 51 3.44 -2.48 -2.99
CA VAL A 51 2.45 -2.54 -1.91
C VAL A 51 2.68 -1.36 -0.99
N VAL A 52 1.63 -0.60 -0.74
CA VAL A 52 1.66 0.58 0.13
C VAL A 52 0.37 0.63 0.93
N SER A 53 0.43 1.14 2.15
CA SER A 53 -0.77 1.28 2.98
C SER A 53 -0.70 2.54 3.84
N HIS A 54 -1.87 2.94 4.31
CA HIS A 54 -2.01 4.04 5.27
C HIS A 54 -2.99 3.65 6.37
N GLY A 55 -3.01 4.44 7.43
CA GLY A 55 -3.93 4.26 8.54
C GLY A 55 -5.28 4.93 8.31
N THR A 56 -6.04 5.07 9.39
CA THR A 56 -7.41 5.61 9.36
C THR A 56 -7.52 7.01 9.94
N GLN A 57 -6.42 7.74 10.04
CA GLN A 57 -6.43 9.13 10.48
C GLN A 57 -7.31 9.98 9.55
N THR A 58 -7.80 11.11 10.04
CA THR A 58 -8.58 12.05 9.22
C THR A 58 -7.80 12.47 7.97
N ASP A 59 -6.49 12.74 8.13
CA ASP A 59 -5.55 12.88 7.01
C ASP A 59 -4.67 11.63 7.03
N PRO A 60 -4.99 10.59 6.25
CA PRO A 60 -4.33 9.30 6.37
C PRO A 60 -2.82 9.38 6.19
N ILE A 61 -2.10 8.65 7.02
CA ILE A 61 -0.64 8.66 7.05
C ILE A 61 -0.13 7.31 6.60
N LEU A 62 0.86 7.30 5.69
CA LEU A 62 1.50 6.08 5.23
C LEU A 62 2.17 5.36 6.39
N ASN A 63 1.92 4.06 6.50
CA ASN A 63 2.45 3.22 7.56
C ASN A 63 3.17 1.97 7.03
N TYR A 64 3.18 1.77 5.73
CA TYR A 64 3.89 0.65 5.11
C TYR A 64 4.15 0.94 3.64
N GLY A 65 5.30 0.56 3.17
CA GLY A 65 5.64 0.46 1.75
C GLY A 65 6.72 -0.61 1.62
N ASN A 66 6.53 -1.56 0.69
CA ASN A 66 7.57 -2.55 0.48
C ASN A 66 8.74 -1.95 -0.32
N ARG A 67 9.81 -2.73 -0.54
CA ARG A 67 11.02 -2.23 -1.21
C ARG A 67 10.69 -1.63 -2.57
N MET A 68 9.82 -2.26 -3.35
CA MET A 68 9.44 -1.73 -4.67
C MET A 68 8.73 -0.38 -4.55
N ALA A 69 7.88 -0.20 -3.54
CA ALA A 69 7.22 1.09 -3.28
C ALA A 69 8.25 2.16 -2.91
N LEU A 70 9.20 1.83 -2.06
CA LEU A 70 10.26 2.77 -1.66
C LEU A 70 11.06 3.23 -2.87
N THR A 71 11.43 2.30 -3.74
CA THR A 71 12.17 2.61 -4.96
C THR A 71 11.35 3.50 -5.90
N LEU A 72 10.08 3.17 -6.10
CA LEU A 72 9.20 3.89 -7.02
C LEU A 72 8.96 5.32 -6.58
N TRP A 73 8.67 5.53 -5.28
CA TRP A 73 8.43 6.88 -4.74
C TRP A 73 9.71 7.62 -4.37
N ASP A 74 10.86 6.95 -4.52
CA ASP A 74 12.17 7.54 -4.23
C ASP A 74 12.26 8.02 -2.77
N MET A 75 11.90 7.12 -1.88
CA MET A 75 11.90 7.36 -0.43
C MET A 75 12.61 6.25 0.31
N THR A 76 13.23 6.60 1.43
CA THR A 76 13.63 5.61 2.43
C THR A 76 12.40 5.18 3.23
N TRP A 77 12.52 4.08 3.97
CA TRP A 77 11.45 3.65 4.86
C TRP A 77 11.06 4.78 5.84
N GLU A 78 12.06 5.41 6.46
CA GLU A 78 11.85 6.48 7.42
C GLU A 78 11.14 7.70 6.81
N GLN A 79 11.42 7.98 5.54
CA GLN A 79 10.77 9.07 4.82
C GLN A 79 9.32 8.74 4.46
N LEU A 80 9.05 7.50 4.09
CA LEU A 80 7.71 7.08 3.71
C LEU A 80 6.79 7.02 4.91
N ILE A 81 7.25 6.40 6.00
CA ILE A 81 6.48 6.30 7.24
C ILE A 81 6.26 7.70 7.82
N GLY A 82 5.00 8.05 8.03
CA GLY A 82 4.64 9.38 8.54
C GLY A 82 4.31 10.39 7.46
N THR A 83 4.50 10.05 6.18
CA THR A 83 4.09 10.93 5.08
C THR A 83 2.58 10.86 4.90
N PRO A 84 1.89 12.01 4.82
CA PRO A 84 0.47 11.99 4.44
C PRO A 84 0.27 11.35 3.08
N SER A 85 -0.65 10.40 3.02
CA SER A 85 -0.90 9.62 1.81
C SER A 85 -1.25 10.49 0.60
N ARG A 86 -1.95 11.62 0.83
CA ARG A 86 -2.32 12.56 -0.23
C ARG A 86 -1.12 13.11 -1.00
N LEU A 87 0.06 13.16 -0.38
CA LEU A 87 1.27 13.68 -1.01
C LEU A 87 1.87 12.74 -2.06
N THR A 88 1.33 11.53 -2.20
CA THR A 88 1.72 10.60 -3.27
C THR A 88 1.03 10.91 -4.60
N ALA A 89 0.14 11.90 -4.64
CA ALA A 89 -0.52 12.38 -5.84
C ALA A 89 -0.37 13.89 -5.94
N GLU A 90 -0.39 14.42 -7.18
CA GLU A 90 -0.37 15.86 -7.39
C GLU A 90 -1.67 16.51 -6.89
N PRO A 91 -1.65 17.79 -6.48
CA PRO A 91 -2.86 18.48 -6.00
C PRO A 91 -4.04 18.40 -6.97
N VAL A 92 -3.79 18.52 -8.26
CA VAL A 92 -4.83 18.47 -9.30
C VAL A 92 -5.53 17.12 -9.36
N ASN A 93 -4.86 16.05 -8.94
CA ASN A 93 -5.39 14.68 -9.01
C ASN A 93 -5.95 14.20 -7.67
N ARG A 94 -5.85 15.00 -6.61
CA ARG A 94 -6.22 14.57 -5.26
C ARG A 94 -7.72 14.35 -5.08
N ALA A 95 -8.55 15.14 -5.74
CA ALA A 95 -10.01 14.98 -5.66
C ALA A 95 -10.47 13.65 -6.24
N GLU A 96 -9.93 13.26 -7.40
CA GLU A 96 -10.22 11.96 -8.02
C GLU A 96 -9.73 10.82 -7.14
N ARG A 97 -8.52 10.93 -6.60
CA ARG A 97 -7.95 9.96 -5.68
C ARG A 97 -8.85 9.77 -4.45
N GLU A 98 -9.29 10.87 -3.83
CA GLU A 98 -10.15 10.82 -2.65
C GLU A 98 -11.47 10.11 -2.97
N TRP A 99 -12.05 10.38 -4.15
CA TRP A 99 -13.28 9.71 -4.58
C TRP A 99 -13.07 8.20 -4.71
N MET A 100 -11.98 7.78 -5.34
CA MET A 100 -11.70 6.35 -5.53
C MET A 100 -11.42 5.64 -4.20
N LEU A 101 -10.68 6.28 -3.30
CA LEU A 101 -10.43 5.73 -1.97
C LEU A 101 -11.72 5.57 -1.18
N GLU A 102 -12.65 6.52 -1.31
CA GLU A 102 -13.96 6.44 -0.66
C GLU A 102 -14.79 5.29 -1.23
N GLN A 103 -14.75 5.06 -2.54
CA GLN A 103 -15.43 3.92 -3.16
C GLN A 103 -14.88 2.61 -2.60
N ALA A 104 -13.57 2.49 -2.48
CA ALA A 104 -12.94 1.30 -1.90
C ALA A 104 -13.34 1.13 -0.43
N ARG A 105 -13.39 2.23 0.33
CA ARG A 105 -13.76 2.19 1.75
C ARG A 105 -15.18 1.66 1.94
N VAL A 106 -16.12 2.12 1.12
CA VAL A 106 -17.54 1.72 1.23
C VAL A 106 -17.75 0.29 0.78
N ARG A 107 -17.10 -0.14 -0.29
CA ARG A 107 -17.28 -1.47 -0.89
C ARG A 107 -16.37 -2.53 -0.27
N GLY A 108 -15.30 -2.12 0.42
CA GLY A 108 -14.28 -3.01 0.94
C GLY A 108 -13.04 -3.08 0.05
N TYR A 109 -13.20 -3.06 -1.26
CA TYR A 109 -12.08 -3.01 -2.19
C TYR A 109 -12.51 -2.47 -3.54
N LEU A 110 -11.51 -2.07 -4.35
CA LEU A 110 -11.68 -1.61 -5.72
C LEU A 110 -10.52 -2.18 -6.53
N ASP A 111 -10.81 -2.87 -7.64
CA ASP A 111 -9.78 -3.52 -8.46
C ASP A 111 -9.54 -2.81 -9.80
N THR A 112 -10.09 -1.62 -9.97
CA THR A 112 -9.99 -0.84 -11.20
C THR A 112 -9.38 0.54 -10.95
N TYR A 113 -8.62 0.67 -9.88
CA TYR A 113 -8.04 1.96 -9.53
C TYR A 113 -7.08 2.43 -10.63
N ARG A 114 -7.24 3.71 -11.01
CA ARG A 114 -6.38 4.38 -11.98
C ARG A 114 -6.06 5.77 -11.47
N GLY A 115 -4.82 6.17 -11.59
CA GLY A 115 -4.47 7.51 -11.15
C GLY A 115 -3.01 7.85 -11.40
N VAL A 116 -2.73 9.15 -11.45
CA VAL A 116 -1.37 9.67 -11.57
C VAL A 116 -0.81 9.85 -10.17
N ARG A 117 0.40 9.34 -9.98
CA ARG A 117 1.15 9.47 -8.75
C ARG A 117 2.42 10.29 -9.01
N ILE A 118 2.98 10.80 -7.94
CA ILE A 118 4.22 11.58 -8.02
C ILE A 118 5.20 11.09 -6.97
N SER A 119 6.46 10.89 -7.38
CA SER A 119 7.52 10.51 -6.47
C SER A 119 8.03 11.72 -5.69
N ARG A 120 8.83 11.47 -4.67
CA ARG A 120 9.45 12.53 -3.88
C ARG A 120 10.35 13.43 -4.73
N SER A 121 11.00 12.86 -5.76
CA SER A 121 11.85 13.60 -6.68
C SER A 121 11.08 14.35 -7.76
N GLY A 122 9.74 14.26 -7.76
CA GLY A 122 8.89 14.97 -8.72
C GLY A 122 8.61 14.22 -10.01
N ARG A 123 8.99 12.95 -10.11
CA ARG A 123 8.68 12.14 -11.29
C ARG A 123 7.24 11.64 -11.21
N ARG A 124 6.53 11.80 -12.31
CA ARG A 124 5.11 11.40 -12.40
C ARG A 124 4.99 10.05 -13.07
N PHE A 125 4.05 9.26 -12.60
CA PHE A 125 3.76 7.97 -13.21
C PHE A 125 2.26 7.66 -13.12
N LEU A 126 1.77 6.96 -14.15
CA LEU A 126 0.39 6.51 -14.22
C LEU A 126 0.30 5.08 -13.71
N VAL A 127 -0.63 4.86 -12.80
CA VAL A 127 -0.99 3.52 -12.29
C VAL A 127 -2.35 3.17 -12.86
N GLU A 128 -2.49 1.96 -13.40
CA GLU A 128 -3.76 1.45 -13.92
C GLU A 128 -4.01 0.04 -13.40
N GLY A 129 -5.26 -0.28 -13.15
CA GLY A 129 -5.65 -1.61 -12.71
C GLY A 129 -5.15 -1.99 -11.32
N ALA A 130 -4.86 -0.99 -10.48
CA ALA A 130 -4.45 -1.26 -9.11
C ALA A 130 -5.61 -1.77 -8.28
N VAL A 131 -5.30 -2.60 -7.29
CA VAL A 131 -6.26 -3.06 -6.30
C VAL A 131 -6.07 -2.23 -5.03
N ILE A 132 -7.15 -1.64 -4.55
CA ILE A 132 -7.20 -0.95 -3.27
C ILE A 132 -8.14 -1.75 -2.36
N TRP A 133 -7.72 -2.00 -1.12
CA TRP A 133 -8.57 -2.75 -0.19
C TRP A 133 -8.47 -2.21 1.23
N ASN A 134 -9.56 -2.38 1.96
CA ASN A 134 -9.61 -2.04 3.38
C ASN A 134 -8.84 -3.08 4.18
N VAL A 135 -7.92 -2.62 5.02
CA VAL A 135 -7.18 -3.50 5.93
C VAL A 135 -8.01 -3.66 7.20
N LEU A 136 -8.24 -4.91 7.58
CA LEU A 136 -9.10 -5.26 8.72
C LEU A 136 -8.28 -5.89 9.83
N ASP A 137 -8.70 -5.67 11.07
CA ASP A 137 -8.16 -6.40 12.23
C ASP A 137 -8.90 -7.74 12.41
N ALA A 138 -8.57 -8.47 13.49
CA ALA A 138 -9.19 -9.76 13.78
C ALA A 138 -10.69 -9.64 13.98
N GLY A 139 -11.18 -8.50 14.49
CA GLY A 139 -12.60 -8.21 14.68
C GLY A 139 -13.28 -7.65 13.45
N ARG A 140 -12.59 -7.63 12.32
CA ARG A 140 -13.06 -7.08 11.04
C ARG A 140 -13.36 -5.59 11.08
N GLN A 141 -12.72 -4.86 11.97
CA GLN A 141 -12.75 -3.41 11.97
C GLN A 141 -11.72 -2.88 10.99
N GLN A 142 -12.06 -1.83 10.25
CA GLN A 142 -11.10 -1.21 9.34
C GLN A 142 -10.02 -0.48 10.13
N ILE A 143 -8.78 -0.87 9.90
CA ILE A 143 -7.60 -0.28 10.54
C ILE A 143 -6.66 0.40 9.55
N GLY A 144 -7.01 0.39 8.28
CA GLY A 144 -6.21 1.02 7.24
C GLY A 144 -6.78 0.76 5.86
N GLN A 145 -6.03 1.19 4.87
CA GLN A 145 -6.32 0.92 3.47
C GLN A 145 -5.00 0.71 2.74
N ALA A 146 -4.98 -0.22 1.81
CA ALA A 146 -3.77 -0.60 1.09
C ALA A 146 -4.00 -0.60 -0.41
N ALA A 147 -2.91 -0.53 -1.15
CA ALA A 147 -2.93 -0.61 -2.61
C ALA A 147 -1.80 -1.49 -3.10
N THR A 148 -2.05 -2.20 -4.19
CA THR A 148 -1.03 -2.99 -4.88
C THR A 148 -1.18 -2.84 -6.39
N PHE A 149 -0.06 -2.81 -7.07
CA PHE A 149 -0.02 -2.84 -8.54
C PHE A 149 1.34 -3.40 -8.99
N ALA A 150 1.34 -3.96 -10.20
CA ALA A 150 2.54 -4.59 -10.77
C ALA A 150 3.16 -3.74 -11.88
N HIS A 151 2.41 -2.82 -12.47
CA HIS A 151 2.83 -2.05 -13.65
C HIS A 151 2.49 -0.58 -13.50
N TRP A 152 3.35 0.26 -14.03
CA TRP A 152 3.13 1.70 -14.09
C TRP A 152 3.81 2.26 -15.34
N THR A 153 3.38 3.46 -15.75
CA THR A 153 3.94 4.15 -16.91
C THR A 153 4.50 5.49 -16.47
N TRP A 154 5.79 5.70 -16.67
CA TRP A 154 6.40 7.00 -16.40
C TRP A 154 5.84 8.04 -17.38
N LEU A 155 5.48 9.20 -16.85
CA LEU A 155 4.97 10.32 -17.64
C LEU A 155 6.11 11.30 -17.94
N PRO A 156 6.01 12.03 -19.09
CA PRO A 156 7.03 13.04 -19.43
C PRO A 156 7.05 14.22 -18.45
#